data_4b640faf50556b0d74b60be93d0c4e63
#
_entry.id   4b640faf50556b0d74b60be93d0c4e63
#
_cell.length_a   1.000
_cell.length_b   1.000
_cell.length_c   1.000
_cell.angle_alpha   90.00
_cell.angle_beta   90.00
_cell.angle_gamma   90.00
#
_symmetry.space_group_name_H-M   'P 1'
#
loop_
_entity.id
_entity.type
_entity.pdbx_description
1 polymer ?
#
loop_
_entity_poly.entity_id
_entity_poly.type
_entity_poly.pdbx_seq_one_letter_code
_entity_poly.pdbx_strand_id
1 'polypeptide(L)'
;NLEPIVTLHHFTNPLWFARKGGWQNNKACDYFLRYVEKIAEALCENVKYWVTINEPMVYVYHAYILGFWPPQEKSFLKAKKVKENLILSHIESYKLIHKIYRKENLNPPLISIAQNMQAFVPCTVTLRNRIAIYLRDKHFNFEFIDRLMRAKTLDFIGINYYTRGLVETR
;
A
#
# COMPACT_ATOMS: atom_id res chain seq x y z
N ASN A 1 25.98 -13.72 -4.13
CA ASN A 1 24.62 -14.10 -3.82
C ASN A 1 23.82 -12.86 -3.45
N LEU A 2 22.66 -12.65 -4.10
CA LEU A 2 21.72 -11.58 -3.79
C LEU A 2 20.41 -12.22 -3.36
N GLU A 3 19.77 -11.67 -2.33
CA GLU A 3 18.42 -12.04 -1.91
C GLU A 3 17.43 -11.03 -2.50
N PRO A 4 16.53 -11.43 -3.40
CA PRO A 4 15.61 -10.50 -4.03
C PRO A 4 14.45 -10.14 -3.10
N ILE A 5 14.04 -8.85 -3.14
CA ILE A 5 12.78 -8.38 -2.59
C ILE A 5 11.92 -7.92 -3.78
N VAL A 6 10.81 -8.59 -4.03
CA VAL A 6 9.95 -8.30 -5.17
C VAL A 6 8.79 -7.40 -4.75
N THR A 7 8.64 -6.26 -5.42
CA THR A 7 7.52 -5.35 -5.24
C THR A 7 6.50 -5.52 -6.37
N LEU A 8 5.27 -5.91 -6.03
CA LEU A 8 4.23 -6.23 -7.01
C LEU A 8 3.52 -5.01 -7.59
N HIS A 9 3.25 -3.99 -6.76
CA HIS A 9 2.66 -2.73 -7.22
C HIS A 9 3.49 -1.53 -6.75
N HIS A 10 3.89 -0.68 -7.71
CA HIS A 10 4.65 0.54 -7.44
C HIS A 10 4.10 1.69 -8.30
N PHE A 11 2.92 2.22 -7.91
CA PHE A 11 2.18 3.38 -8.44
C PHE A 11 1.60 3.22 -9.86
N THR A 12 2.34 2.62 -10.79
CA THR A 12 1.92 2.52 -12.18
C THR A 12 0.86 1.44 -12.37
N ASN A 13 -0.10 1.71 -13.24
CA ASN A 13 -1.18 0.79 -13.56
C ASN A 13 -1.22 0.53 -15.08
N PRO A 14 -1.53 -0.71 -15.51
CA PRO A 14 -1.78 -0.98 -16.93
C PRO A 14 -2.95 -0.15 -17.47
N LEU A 15 -2.86 0.30 -18.72
CA LEU A 15 -3.91 1.12 -19.34
C LEU A 15 -5.28 0.46 -19.33
N TRP A 16 -5.34 -0.85 -19.55
CA TRP A 16 -6.61 -1.58 -19.51
C TRP A 16 -7.25 -1.55 -18.12
N PHE A 17 -6.45 -1.60 -17.05
CA PHE A 17 -6.94 -1.50 -15.67
C PHE A 17 -7.44 -0.10 -15.38
N ALA A 18 -6.67 0.94 -15.78
CA ALA A 18 -7.07 2.34 -15.66
C ALA A 18 -8.40 2.62 -16.39
N ARG A 19 -8.54 2.13 -17.64
CA ARG A 19 -9.78 2.27 -18.45
C ARG A 19 -10.98 1.58 -17.82
N LYS A 20 -10.78 0.58 -16.97
CA LYS A 20 -11.85 -0.09 -16.19
C LYS A 20 -12.13 0.60 -14.85
N GLY A 21 -11.60 1.79 -14.62
CA GLY A 21 -11.78 2.56 -13.38
C GLY A 21 -10.69 2.31 -12.33
N GLY A 22 -9.65 1.56 -12.67
CA GLY A 22 -8.48 1.34 -11.82
C GLY A 22 -8.85 0.83 -10.42
N TRP A 23 -8.19 1.34 -9.41
CA TRP A 23 -8.42 0.97 -8.02
C TRP A 23 -9.79 1.39 -7.45
N GLN A 24 -10.58 2.21 -8.17
CA GLN A 24 -11.98 2.51 -7.80
C GLN A 24 -12.95 1.38 -8.17
N ASN A 25 -12.58 0.50 -9.10
CA ASN A 25 -13.43 -0.59 -9.56
C ASN A 25 -13.67 -1.61 -8.44
N ASN A 26 -14.88 -2.12 -8.31
CA ASN A 26 -15.22 -3.15 -7.32
C ASN A 26 -14.47 -4.48 -7.56
N LYS A 27 -14.01 -4.72 -8.79
CA LYS A 27 -13.19 -5.89 -9.17
C LYS A 27 -11.68 -5.60 -9.16
N ALA A 28 -11.24 -4.47 -8.59
CA ALA A 28 -9.82 -4.10 -8.58
C ALA A 28 -8.96 -5.16 -7.89
N CYS A 29 -9.43 -5.67 -6.76
CA CYS A 29 -8.78 -6.77 -6.05
C CYS A 29 -8.65 -8.03 -6.93
N ASP A 30 -9.72 -8.47 -7.59
CA ASP A 30 -9.70 -9.66 -8.45
C ASP A 30 -8.71 -9.52 -9.61
N TYR A 31 -8.63 -8.33 -10.21
CA TYR A 31 -7.66 -8.06 -11.27
C TYR A 31 -6.22 -8.10 -10.75
N PHE A 32 -5.98 -7.54 -9.58
CA PHE A 32 -4.66 -7.55 -8.95
C PHE A 32 -4.26 -8.96 -8.55
N LEU A 33 -5.15 -9.75 -7.96
CA LEU A 33 -4.87 -11.13 -7.57
C LEU A 33 -4.50 -12.03 -8.74
N ARG A 34 -5.11 -11.88 -9.90
CA ARG A 34 -4.71 -12.62 -11.11
C ARG A 34 -3.27 -12.33 -11.52
N TYR A 35 -2.85 -11.08 -11.39
CA TYR A 35 -1.46 -10.68 -11.63
C TYR A 35 -0.54 -11.27 -10.57
N VAL A 36 -0.89 -11.14 -9.29
CA VAL A 36 -0.12 -11.69 -8.16
C VAL A 36 0.07 -13.19 -8.32
N GLU A 37 -0.98 -13.93 -8.66
CA GLU A 37 -0.92 -15.39 -8.89
C GLU A 37 0.13 -15.74 -9.93
N LYS A 38 0.08 -15.10 -11.10
CA LYS A 38 1.04 -15.38 -12.18
C LYS A 38 2.48 -15.07 -11.80
N ILE A 39 2.71 -13.96 -11.12
CA ILE A 39 4.07 -13.59 -10.70
C ILE A 39 4.57 -14.49 -9.57
N ALA A 40 3.72 -14.80 -8.60
CA ALA A 40 4.10 -15.66 -7.49
C ALA A 40 4.38 -17.10 -7.95
N GLU A 41 3.55 -17.68 -8.84
CA GLU A 41 3.81 -18.99 -9.45
C GLU A 41 5.13 -19.03 -10.23
N ALA A 42 5.47 -17.94 -10.93
CA ALA A 42 6.69 -17.89 -11.73
C ALA A 42 7.97 -17.68 -10.92
N LEU A 43 7.88 -17.07 -9.72
CA LEU A 43 9.06 -16.63 -8.96
C LEU A 43 9.19 -17.29 -7.58
N CYS A 44 8.24 -18.10 -7.11
CA CYS A 44 8.22 -18.62 -5.74
C CYS A 44 9.47 -19.40 -5.34
N GLU A 45 10.13 -20.10 -6.27
CA GLU A 45 11.35 -20.83 -5.98
C GLU A 45 12.57 -19.93 -5.67
N ASN A 46 12.54 -18.69 -6.17
CA ASN A 46 13.68 -17.77 -6.11
C ASN A 46 13.45 -16.55 -5.22
N VAL A 47 12.24 -16.31 -4.75
CA VAL A 47 11.86 -15.11 -4.00
C VAL A 47 11.32 -15.49 -2.64
N LYS A 48 11.95 -14.99 -1.59
CA LYS A 48 11.49 -15.16 -0.21
C LYS A 48 10.73 -13.94 0.31
N TYR A 49 11.10 -12.73 -0.15
CA TYR A 49 10.58 -11.47 0.36
C TYR A 49 9.68 -10.79 -0.67
N TRP A 50 8.45 -10.47 -0.27
CA TRP A 50 7.45 -9.84 -1.12
C TRP A 50 6.95 -8.53 -0.52
N VAL A 51 6.94 -7.49 -1.31
CA VAL A 51 6.24 -6.24 -1.05
C VAL A 51 5.04 -6.19 -1.99
N THR A 52 3.83 -6.34 -1.46
CA THR A 52 2.62 -6.35 -2.30
C THR A 52 2.35 -4.99 -2.92
N ILE A 53 2.44 -3.94 -2.11
CA ILE A 53 2.12 -2.56 -2.51
C ILE A 53 3.16 -1.62 -1.89
N ASN A 54 3.78 -0.81 -2.74
CA ASN A 54 4.64 0.27 -2.30
C ASN A 54 3.82 1.54 -2.04
N GLU A 55 4.00 2.14 -0.87
CA GLU A 55 3.49 3.45 -0.44
C GLU A 55 2.00 3.67 -0.77
N PRO A 56 1.10 2.80 -0.28
CA PRO A 56 -0.32 2.87 -0.65
C PRO A 56 -0.96 4.22 -0.35
N MET A 57 -0.60 4.85 0.79
CA MET A 57 -1.16 6.14 1.18
C MET A 57 -0.63 7.31 0.34
N VAL A 58 0.61 7.24 -0.16
CA VAL A 58 1.14 8.22 -1.13
C VAL A 58 0.34 8.16 -2.43
N TYR A 59 0.09 6.96 -2.94
CA TYR A 59 -0.74 6.79 -4.14
C TYR A 59 -2.15 7.34 -3.94
N VAL A 60 -2.82 6.97 -2.83
CA VAL A 60 -4.17 7.48 -2.50
C VAL A 60 -4.18 9.01 -2.43
N TYR A 61 -3.18 9.59 -1.78
CA TYR A 61 -3.11 11.03 -1.56
C TYR A 61 -2.88 11.80 -2.87
N HIS A 62 -1.88 11.39 -3.66
CA HIS A 62 -1.54 12.10 -4.89
C HIS A 62 -2.55 11.89 -6.02
N ALA A 63 -3.14 10.70 -6.12
CA ALA A 63 -4.05 10.38 -7.21
C ALA A 63 -5.52 10.76 -6.93
N TYR A 64 -5.95 10.77 -5.64
CA TYR A 64 -7.37 10.91 -5.28
C TYR A 64 -7.70 12.06 -4.32
N ILE A 65 -6.71 12.65 -3.65
CA ILE A 65 -6.91 13.83 -2.80
C ILE A 65 -6.36 15.09 -3.47
N LEU A 66 -5.09 15.07 -3.88
CA LEU A 66 -4.43 16.21 -4.52
C LEU A 66 -4.69 16.28 -6.03
N GLY A 67 -4.91 15.14 -6.67
CA GLY A 67 -5.14 15.05 -8.12
C GLY A 67 -3.90 15.36 -8.96
N PHE A 68 -2.70 15.10 -8.44
CA PHE A 68 -1.44 15.31 -9.18
C PHE A 68 -1.10 14.13 -10.09
N TRP A 69 -1.42 12.90 -9.64
CA TRP A 69 -1.20 11.68 -10.40
C TRP A 69 -2.48 11.17 -11.03
N PRO A 70 -2.39 10.42 -12.13
CA PRO A 70 -3.58 9.75 -12.67
C PRO A 70 -4.27 8.88 -11.62
N PRO A 71 -5.61 8.88 -11.58
CA PRO A 71 -6.57 9.48 -12.51
C PRO A 71 -6.91 10.96 -12.25
N GLN A 72 -6.14 11.69 -11.45
CA GLN A 72 -6.30 13.12 -11.15
C GLN A 72 -7.62 13.48 -10.48
N GLU A 73 -8.10 12.59 -9.63
CA GLU A 73 -9.32 12.78 -8.86
C GLU A 73 -9.09 13.69 -7.64
N LYS A 74 -10.15 14.37 -7.20
CA LYS A 74 -10.15 15.15 -5.97
C LYS A 74 -11.39 14.82 -5.14
N SER A 75 -11.40 13.63 -4.55
CA SER A 75 -12.58 13.10 -3.87
C SER A 75 -12.21 12.19 -2.69
N PHE A 76 -12.58 12.59 -1.48
CA PHE A 76 -12.39 11.79 -0.27
C PHE A 76 -13.14 10.45 -0.32
N LEU A 77 -14.34 10.41 -0.92
CA LEU A 77 -15.09 9.16 -1.05
C LEU A 77 -14.38 8.15 -1.95
N LYS A 78 -13.84 8.63 -3.09
CA LYS A 78 -13.06 7.79 -3.99
C LYS A 78 -11.73 7.37 -3.35
N ALA A 79 -11.04 8.28 -2.67
CA ALA A 79 -9.83 8.00 -1.92
C ALA A 79 -10.05 6.90 -0.86
N LYS A 80 -11.15 7.00 -0.09
CA LYS A 80 -11.54 5.98 0.89
C LYS A 80 -11.77 4.63 0.22
N LYS A 81 -12.53 4.57 -0.87
CA LYS A 81 -12.79 3.34 -1.62
C LYS A 81 -11.50 2.71 -2.15
N VAL A 82 -10.61 3.51 -2.71
CA VAL A 82 -9.30 3.04 -3.22
C VAL A 82 -8.45 2.49 -2.09
N LYS A 83 -8.38 3.18 -0.94
CA LYS A 83 -7.68 2.69 0.24
C LYS A 83 -8.21 1.32 0.68
N GLU A 84 -9.53 1.15 0.77
CA GLU A 84 -10.13 -0.15 1.14
C GLU A 84 -9.79 -1.25 0.12
N ASN A 85 -9.83 -0.95 -1.19
CA ASN A 85 -9.45 -1.92 -2.23
C ASN A 85 -7.96 -2.30 -2.16
N LEU A 86 -7.06 -1.36 -1.85
CA LEU A 86 -5.64 -1.64 -1.67
C LEU A 86 -5.40 -2.51 -0.42
N ILE A 87 -6.08 -2.23 0.71
CA ILE A 87 -6.02 -3.04 1.93
C ILE A 87 -6.49 -4.47 1.63
N LEU A 88 -7.66 -4.63 1.00
CA LEU A 88 -8.18 -5.94 0.63
C LEU A 88 -7.24 -6.67 -0.31
N SER A 89 -6.68 -5.98 -1.31
CA SER A 89 -5.74 -6.56 -2.26
C SER A 89 -4.46 -7.06 -1.60
N HIS A 90 -3.93 -6.33 -0.61
CA HIS A 90 -2.80 -6.83 0.18
C HIS A 90 -3.18 -8.10 0.96
N ILE A 91 -4.28 -8.07 1.72
CA ILE A 91 -4.72 -9.19 2.56
C ILE A 91 -4.94 -10.46 1.74
N GLU A 92 -5.61 -10.34 0.60
CA GLU A 92 -5.87 -11.51 -0.26
C GLU A 92 -4.60 -11.96 -1.00
N SER A 93 -3.69 -11.04 -1.38
CA SER A 93 -2.38 -11.38 -1.93
C SER A 93 -1.52 -12.15 -0.93
N TYR A 94 -1.52 -11.74 0.34
CA TYR A 94 -0.82 -12.45 1.41
C TYR A 94 -1.26 -13.91 1.50
N LYS A 95 -2.57 -14.13 1.55
CA LYS A 95 -3.16 -15.50 1.60
C LYS A 95 -2.82 -16.31 0.35
N LEU A 96 -2.92 -15.68 -0.82
CA LEU A 96 -2.69 -16.33 -2.11
C LEU A 96 -1.22 -16.77 -2.26
N ILE A 97 -0.27 -15.88 -1.96
CA ILE A 97 1.16 -16.19 -2.05
C ILE A 97 1.51 -17.32 -1.07
N HIS A 98 1.06 -17.26 0.19
CA HIS A 98 1.25 -18.36 1.14
C HIS A 98 0.64 -19.69 0.67
N LYS A 99 -0.52 -19.64 -0.01
CA LYS A 99 -1.15 -20.84 -0.60
C LYS A 99 -0.28 -21.44 -1.71
N ILE A 100 0.31 -20.61 -2.57
CA ILE A 100 1.21 -21.04 -3.65
C ILE A 100 2.44 -21.72 -3.05
N TYR A 101 3.11 -21.09 -2.09
CA TYR A 101 4.31 -21.68 -1.45
C TYR A 101 4.02 -23.02 -0.78
N ARG A 102 2.87 -23.15 -0.11
CA ARG A 102 2.46 -24.45 0.45
C ARG A 102 2.20 -25.52 -0.62
N LYS A 103 1.57 -25.14 -1.74
CA LYS A 103 1.32 -26.04 -2.86
C LYS A 103 2.61 -26.57 -3.48
N GLU A 104 3.62 -25.72 -3.59
CA GLU A 104 4.93 -26.06 -4.15
C GLU A 104 5.91 -26.64 -3.10
N ASN A 105 5.45 -26.92 -1.88
CA ASN A 105 6.25 -27.44 -0.75
C ASN A 105 7.49 -26.58 -0.41
N LEU A 106 7.38 -25.25 -0.59
CA LEU A 106 8.44 -24.30 -0.29
C LEU A 106 8.32 -23.75 1.16
N ASN A 107 9.45 -23.27 1.69
CA ASN A 107 9.45 -22.55 2.95
C ASN A 107 8.53 -21.32 2.88
N PRO A 108 7.83 -20.97 3.97
CA PRO A 108 6.93 -19.82 3.96
C PRO A 108 7.64 -18.53 3.52
N PRO A 109 7.02 -17.74 2.62
CA PRO A 109 7.54 -16.45 2.24
C PRO A 109 7.35 -15.43 3.37
N LEU A 110 8.05 -14.31 3.29
CA LEU A 110 7.84 -13.14 4.13
C LEU A 110 7.22 -12.04 3.28
N ILE A 111 6.04 -11.58 3.69
CA ILE A 111 5.19 -10.68 2.89
C ILE A 111 4.85 -9.42 3.68
N SER A 112 4.98 -8.27 3.03
CA SER A 112 4.67 -6.97 3.62
C SER A 112 4.24 -5.94 2.58
N ILE A 113 4.17 -4.70 3.03
CA ILE A 113 4.14 -3.47 2.22
C ILE A 113 5.41 -2.67 2.47
N ALA A 114 5.71 -1.72 1.58
CA ALA A 114 6.63 -0.64 1.88
C ALA A 114 5.82 0.63 2.13
N GLN A 115 5.90 1.17 3.33
CA GLN A 115 5.13 2.35 3.74
C GLN A 115 6.01 3.60 3.73
N ASN A 116 5.54 4.68 3.09
CA ASN A 116 6.12 5.99 3.30
C ASN A 116 5.75 6.48 4.69
N MET A 117 6.74 6.76 5.50
CA MET A 117 6.54 7.34 6.83
C MET A 117 7.18 8.72 6.89
N GLN A 118 6.47 9.68 7.46
CA GLN A 118 6.94 11.05 7.65
C GLN A 118 6.87 11.45 9.12
N ALA A 119 7.92 12.07 9.63
CA ALA A 119 7.87 12.74 10.92
C ALA A 119 7.15 14.08 10.74
N PHE A 120 5.91 14.19 11.19
CA PHE A 120 5.17 15.46 11.17
C PHE A 120 5.55 16.33 12.36
N VAL A 121 6.00 17.55 12.11
CA VAL A 121 6.40 18.52 13.14
C VAL A 121 5.66 19.85 12.95
N PRO A 122 5.27 20.54 14.03
CA PRO A 122 4.55 21.80 13.92
C PRO A 122 5.48 22.96 13.53
N CYS A 123 5.02 23.84 12.65
CA CYS A 123 5.71 25.14 12.42
C CYS A 123 5.68 26.00 13.67
N THR A 124 4.55 26.00 14.38
CA THR A 124 4.35 26.67 15.68
C THR A 124 3.66 25.70 16.65
N VAL A 125 4.06 25.76 17.93
CA VAL A 125 3.50 24.87 18.97
C VAL A 125 2.15 25.37 19.43
N THR A 126 1.10 25.04 18.70
CA THR A 126 -0.31 25.33 19.05
C THR A 126 -1.09 24.03 19.21
N LEU A 127 -2.19 24.09 19.97
CA LEU A 127 -3.10 22.94 20.12
C LEU A 127 -3.66 22.47 18.75
N ARG A 128 -4.00 23.43 17.86
CA ARG A 128 -4.49 23.12 16.51
C ARG A 128 -3.46 22.34 15.70
N ASN A 129 -2.20 22.78 15.71
CA ASN A 129 -1.12 22.08 14.98
C ASN A 129 -0.84 20.70 15.57
N ARG A 130 -0.92 20.51 16.89
CA ARG A 130 -0.79 19.20 17.53
C ARG A 130 -1.90 18.24 17.09
N ILE A 131 -3.16 18.71 17.05
CA ILE A 131 -4.29 17.92 16.57
C ILE A 131 -4.11 17.55 15.07
N ALA A 132 -3.69 18.51 14.25
CA ALA A 132 -3.44 18.26 12.82
C ALA A 132 -2.33 17.26 12.60
N ILE A 133 -1.24 17.30 13.38
CA ILE A 133 -0.16 16.31 13.37
C ILE A 133 -0.70 14.93 13.73
N TYR A 134 -1.42 14.83 14.85
CA TYR A 134 -2.01 13.56 15.30
C TYR A 134 -2.90 12.93 14.22
N LEU A 135 -3.76 13.73 13.56
CA LEU A 135 -4.63 13.24 12.50
C LEU A 135 -3.84 12.81 11.25
N ARG A 136 -2.82 13.57 10.86
CA ARG A 136 -1.94 13.19 9.73
C ARG A 136 -1.18 11.91 10.03
N ASP A 137 -0.59 11.82 11.19
CA ASP A 137 0.15 10.64 11.65
C ASP A 137 -0.76 9.41 11.62
N LYS A 138 -1.92 9.50 12.26
CA LYS A 138 -2.91 8.44 12.30
C LYS A 138 -3.32 7.97 10.91
N HIS A 139 -3.68 8.90 10.01
CA HIS A 139 -4.26 8.54 8.72
C HIS A 139 -3.21 8.24 7.64
N PHE A 140 -2.06 8.90 7.68
CA PHE A 140 -1.03 8.71 6.65
C PHE A 140 -0.02 7.62 7.03
N ASN A 141 0.51 7.67 8.25
CA ASN A 141 1.54 6.73 8.68
C ASN A 141 0.95 5.40 9.15
N PHE A 142 -0.09 5.40 9.98
CA PHE A 142 -0.47 4.23 10.76
C PHE A 142 -1.74 3.50 10.33
N GLU A 143 -2.78 4.18 9.83
CA GLU A 143 -4.09 3.56 9.59
C GLU A 143 -4.01 2.32 8.67
N PHE A 144 -3.22 2.40 7.60
CA PHE A 144 -3.06 1.28 6.67
C PHE A 144 -2.36 0.10 7.35
N ILE A 145 -1.25 0.35 8.04
CA ILE A 145 -0.47 -0.65 8.78
C ILE A 145 -1.34 -1.31 9.87
N ASP A 146 -2.05 -0.52 10.66
CA ASP A 146 -2.93 -1.02 11.74
C ASP A 146 -3.98 -2.00 11.22
N ARG A 147 -4.53 -1.72 10.03
CA ARG A 147 -5.51 -2.59 9.38
C ARG A 147 -4.90 -3.93 8.99
N LEU A 148 -3.68 -3.93 8.46
CA LEU A 148 -2.95 -5.13 8.07
C LEU A 148 -2.47 -5.93 9.29
N MET A 149 -2.02 -5.27 10.34
CA MET A 149 -1.64 -5.90 11.60
C MET A 149 -2.84 -6.61 12.25
N ARG A 150 -4.01 -5.98 12.29
CA ARG A 150 -5.25 -6.62 12.78
C ARG A 150 -5.66 -7.82 11.94
N ALA A 151 -5.41 -7.77 10.63
CA ALA A 151 -5.64 -8.90 9.73
C ALA A 151 -4.55 -9.99 9.83
N LYS A 152 -3.45 -9.74 10.56
CA LYS A 152 -2.28 -10.63 10.68
C LYS A 152 -1.67 -10.97 9.32
N THR A 153 -1.47 -9.95 8.49
CA THR A 153 -0.97 -10.09 7.12
C THR A 153 0.31 -9.28 6.86
N LEU A 154 1.09 -9.03 7.90
CA LEU A 154 2.41 -8.41 7.83
C LEU A 154 3.44 -9.28 8.54
N ASP A 155 4.48 -9.72 7.83
CA ASP A 155 5.60 -10.47 8.40
C ASP A 155 6.79 -9.55 8.74
N PHE A 156 6.88 -8.41 8.07
CA PHE A 156 7.86 -7.35 8.34
C PHE A 156 7.27 -6.00 7.92
N ILE A 157 7.99 -4.91 8.09
CA ILE A 157 7.62 -3.58 7.59
C ILE A 157 8.77 -3.01 6.75
N GLY A 158 8.46 -2.65 5.48
CA GLY A 158 9.31 -1.80 4.67
C GLY A 158 9.03 -0.33 5.01
N ILE A 159 10.05 0.44 5.35
CA ILE A 159 9.92 1.86 5.66
C ILE A 159 10.68 2.69 4.63
N ASN A 160 9.95 3.54 3.91
CA ASN A 160 10.50 4.56 3.05
C ASN A 160 10.44 5.90 3.78
N TYR A 161 11.56 6.38 4.27
CA TYR A 161 11.66 7.67 4.96
C TYR A 161 12.51 8.64 4.13
N TYR A 162 11.93 9.77 3.74
CA TYR A 162 12.61 10.76 2.90
C TYR A 162 12.83 12.09 3.62
N THR A 163 11.81 12.55 4.35
CA THR A 163 11.84 13.87 4.96
C THR A 163 10.80 14.00 6.08
N ARG A 164 10.89 15.08 6.82
CA ARG A 164 9.85 15.53 7.77
C ARG A 164 8.83 16.42 7.08
N GLY A 165 7.58 16.33 7.50
CA GLY A 165 6.49 17.21 7.06
C GLY A 165 6.27 18.34 8.05
N LEU A 166 6.33 19.59 7.62
CA LEU A 166 5.95 20.75 8.43
C LEU A 166 4.43 20.91 8.40
N VAL A 167 3.83 21.16 9.57
CA VAL A 167 2.38 21.30 9.73
C VAL A 167 2.04 22.66 10.31
N GLU A 168 1.24 23.40 9.56
CA GLU A 168 0.65 24.67 10.00
C GLU A 168 -0.83 24.66 9.66
N THR A 169 -1.65 25.01 10.65
CA THR A 169 -3.11 25.23 10.48
C THR A 169 -3.38 26.72 10.47
N ARG A 170 -4.04 27.20 9.44
CA ARG A 170 -4.58 28.56 9.35
C ARG A 170 -5.97 28.67 9.94
#